data_4001fa13f4be07458f4be57cc79f02af
#
_entry.id   4001fa13f4be07458f4be57cc79f02af
#
_cell.length_a   1.000
_cell.length_b   1.000
_cell.length_c   1.000
_cell.angle_alpha   90.00
_cell.angle_beta   90.00
_cell.angle_gamma   90.00
#
_symmetry.space_group_name_H-M   'P 1'
#
loop_
_entity.id
_entity.type
_entity.pdbx_description
1 polymer ?
#
loop_
_entity_poly.entity_id
_entity_poly.type
_entity_poly.pdbx_seq_one_letter_code
_entity_poly.pdbx_strand_id
1 'polypeptide(L)'
;GGFDAYTASDVLRGSGLSSSAAFEMGMASIWNEEYSTGLTLAELAGICQYAENTYFGKPSGLLDQLTSAVGGIIFADFADPRTPKIEKLHADGLLPEGMFLCVTDTRGSHSELTSEFAAIRQEMEQVAACFGKPLLGQVEENAFWMALPVLRSCCGDRAVLRAIHYFEE
;
A
#
# COMPACT_ATOMS: atom_id res chain seq x y z
N GLY A 1 31.50 10.97 -0.75
CA GLY A 1 31.07 12.37 -0.60
C GLY A 1 29.69 12.43 -0.01
N GLY A 2 29.28 13.62 0.44
CA GLY A 2 27.93 13.91 0.88
C GLY A 2 27.35 15.00 -0.04
N PHE A 3 26.05 15.26 0.08
CA PHE A 3 25.40 16.37 -0.61
C PHE A 3 24.40 17.04 0.33
N ASP A 4 24.13 18.32 0.08
CA ASP A 4 23.05 19.04 0.74
C ASP A 4 21.82 19.04 -0.18
N ALA A 5 20.64 18.78 0.38
CA ALA A 5 19.39 18.77 -0.38
C ALA A 5 18.38 19.76 0.23
N TYR A 6 17.75 20.54 -0.63
CA TYR A 6 16.57 21.32 -0.29
C TYR A 6 15.34 20.66 -0.91
N THR A 7 14.33 20.39 -0.10
CA THR A 7 13.09 19.76 -0.56
C THR A 7 11.90 20.68 -0.35
N ALA A 8 11.02 20.73 -1.34
CA ALA A 8 9.72 21.36 -1.26
C ALA A 8 8.65 20.40 -1.77
N SER A 9 7.45 20.45 -1.22
CA SER A 9 6.35 19.57 -1.62
C SER A 9 5.02 20.30 -1.49
N ASP A 10 4.19 20.14 -2.51
CA ASP A 10 2.79 20.55 -2.50
C ASP A 10 1.87 19.44 -1.98
N VAL A 11 2.42 18.25 -1.70
CA VAL A 11 1.67 17.14 -1.08
C VAL A 11 1.46 17.43 0.40
N LEU A 12 0.21 17.62 0.80
CA LEU A 12 -0.14 17.95 2.17
C LEU A 12 0.21 16.79 3.13
N ARG A 13 0.89 17.13 4.23
CA ARG A 13 1.24 16.14 5.26
C ARG A 13 -0.01 15.68 6.00
N GLY A 14 -0.13 14.38 6.22
CA GLY A 14 -1.24 13.78 6.97
C GLY A 14 -2.58 13.77 6.24
N SER A 15 -2.61 14.14 4.97
CA SER A 15 -3.82 14.17 4.14
C SER A 15 -4.21 12.81 3.54
N GLY A 16 -3.44 11.76 3.78
CA GLY A 16 -3.65 10.46 3.15
C GLY A 16 -3.13 10.38 1.70
N LEU A 17 -2.39 11.39 1.23
CA LEU A 17 -1.80 11.43 -0.11
C LEU A 17 -0.36 10.90 -0.15
N SER A 18 0.04 10.10 0.81
CA SER A 18 1.33 9.39 0.86
C SER A 18 2.56 10.30 0.76
N SER A 19 2.51 11.47 1.45
CA SER A 19 3.62 12.43 1.44
C SER A 19 4.94 11.84 1.97
N SER A 20 4.91 10.88 2.91
CA SER A 20 6.10 10.17 3.40
C SER A 20 6.73 9.32 2.30
N ALA A 21 5.94 8.47 1.64
CA ALA A 21 6.42 7.62 0.55
C ALA A 21 6.99 8.45 -0.62
N ALA A 22 6.34 9.56 -0.97
CA ALA A 22 6.84 10.47 -2.01
C ALA A 22 8.21 11.06 -1.64
N PHE A 23 8.39 11.49 -0.38
CA PHE A 23 9.67 12.01 0.11
C PHE A 23 10.76 10.93 0.13
N GLU A 24 10.44 9.76 0.68
CA GLU A 24 11.36 8.61 0.77
C GLU A 24 11.85 8.18 -0.61
N MET A 25 10.93 8.04 -1.57
CA MET A 25 11.25 7.67 -2.94
C MET A 25 12.07 8.74 -3.66
N GLY A 26 11.78 10.02 -3.42
CA GLY A 26 12.59 11.13 -3.95
C GLY A 26 14.04 11.05 -3.46
N MET A 27 14.25 10.85 -2.16
CA MET A 27 15.59 10.72 -1.58
C MET A 27 16.30 9.45 -2.05
N ALA A 28 15.58 8.32 -2.08
CA ALA A 28 16.15 7.05 -2.55
C ALA A 28 16.57 7.12 -4.03
N SER A 29 15.78 7.78 -4.87
CA SER A 29 16.10 7.99 -6.29
C SER A 29 17.35 8.86 -6.48
N ILE A 30 17.50 9.93 -5.69
CA ILE A 30 18.72 10.78 -5.72
C ILE A 30 19.94 9.95 -5.34
N TRP A 31 19.86 9.14 -4.28
CA TRP A 31 20.97 8.29 -3.86
C TRP A 31 21.30 7.19 -4.88
N ASN A 32 20.27 6.58 -5.48
CA ASN A 32 20.46 5.58 -6.52
C ASN A 32 21.25 6.14 -7.71
N GLU A 33 20.92 7.35 -8.12
CA GLU A 33 21.59 8.05 -9.23
C GLU A 33 23.01 8.50 -8.84
N GLU A 34 23.14 9.22 -7.70
CA GLU A 34 24.41 9.81 -7.25
C GLU A 34 25.48 8.74 -7.00
N TYR A 35 25.08 7.60 -6.41
CA TYR A 35 26.00 6.50 -6.11
C TYR A 35 25.99 5.40 -7.16
N SER A 36 25.24 5.55 -8.25
CA SER A 36 25.14 4.57 -9.35
C SER A 36 24.88 3.15 -8.84
N THR A 37 23.93 3.00 -7.89
CA THR A 37 23.70 1.70 -7.25
C THR A 37 22.99 0.70 -8.18
N GLY A 38 22.33 1.18 -9.23
CA GLY A 38 21.65 0.37 -10.24
C GLY A 38 20.40 -0.36 -9.73
N LEU A 39 19.83 0.09 -8.61
CA LEU A 39 18.61 -0.49 -8.06
C LEU A 39 17.39 -0.16 -8.95
N THR A 40 16.53 -1.13 -9.09
CA THR A 40 15.23 -0.96 -9.78
C THR A 40 14.27 -0.15 -8.93
N LEU A 41 13.23 0.40 -9.54
CA LEU A 41 12.18 1.14 -8.82
C LEU A 41 11.49 0.29 -7.75
N ALA A 42 11.28 -1.00 -8.03
CA ALA A 42 10.68 -1.92 -7.06
C ALA A 42 11.59 -2.18 -5.85
N GLU A 43 12.89 -2.33 -6.07
CA GLU A 43 13.87 -2.47 -4.98
C GLU A 43 13.96 -1.21 -4.13
N LEU A 44 13.99 -0.02 -4.76
CA LEU A 44 13.95 1.25 -4.03
C LEU A 44 12.68 1.38 -3.19
N ALA A 45 11.52 1.06 -3.77
CA ALA A 45 10.25 1.08 -3.04
C ALA A 45 10.28 0.13 -1.84
N GLY A 46 10.83 -1.07 -2.00
CA GLY A 46 11.02 -2.03 -0.90
C GLY A 46 11.93 -1.51 0.21
N ILE A 47 13.02 -0.84 -0.14
CA ILE A 47 13.94 -0.21 0.83
C ILE A 47 13.23 0.90 1.60
N CYS A 48 12.46 1.76 0.93
CA CYS A 48 11.71 2.84 1.56
C CYS A 48 10.63 2.29 2.50
N GLN A 49 9.87 1.29 2.07
CA GLN A 49 8.90 0.61 2.93
C GLN A 49 9.57 -0.01 4.16
N TYR A 50 10.70 -0.68 3.98
CA TYR A 50 11.46 -1.24 5.10
C TYR A 50 11.88 -0.16 6.09
N ALA A 51 12.35 0.97 5.60
CA ALA A 51 12.74 2.11 6.44
C ALA A 51 11.54 2.64 7.23
N GLU A 52 10.40 2.86 6.59
CA GLU A 52 9.16 3.33 7.23
C GLU A 52 8.68 2.35 8.30
N ASN A 53 8.66 1.05 8.00
CA ASN A 53 8.19 0.02 8.93
C ASN A 53 9.15 -0.18 10.10
N THR A 54 10.47 -0.16 9.86
CA THR A 54 11.48 -0.53 10.86
C THR A 54 11.90 0.64 11.73
N TYR A 55 12.16 1.81 11.12
CA TYR A 55 12.71 2.95 11.85
C TYR A 55 11.64 3.91 12.37
N PHE A 56 10.52 4.01 11.66
CA PHE A 56 9.40 4.86 12.09
C PHE A 56 8.26 4.08 12.74
N GLY A 57 8.33 2.73 12.72
CA GLY A 57 7.34 1.86 13.34
C GLY A 57 5.94 1.97 12.72
N LYS A 58 5.85 2.46 11.48
CA LYS A 58 4.59 2.62 10.75
C LYS A 58 4.38 1.42 9.83
N PRO A 59 3.42 0.53 10.11
CA PRO A 59 3.17 -0.67 9.31
C PRO A 59 2.49 -0.28 7.99
N SER A 60 3.28 0.17 7.03
CA SER A 60 2.79 0.55 5.69
C SER A 60 2.87 -0.63 4.72
N GLY A 61 1.93 -0.66 3.76
CA GLY A 61 2.03 -1.50 2.56
C GLY A 61 3.07 -0.94 1.59
N LEU A 62 3.29 -1.64 0.48
CA LEU A 62 4.28 -1.24 -0.54
C LEU A 62 3.69 -0.35 -1.65
N LEU A 63 2.35 -0.23 -1.72
CA LEU A 63 1.66 0.41 -2.83
C LEU A 63 2.02 1.89 -3.00
N ASP A 64 2.13 2.62 -1.89
CA ASP A 64 2.41 4.05 -1.90
C ASP A 64 3.81 4.34 -2.48
N GLN A 65 4.82 3.59 -2.04
CA GLN A 65 6.18 3.70 -2.55
C GLN A 65 6.26 3.29 -4.03
N LEU A 66 5.59 2.20 -4.43
CA LEU A 66 5.54 1.78 -5.83
C LEU A 66 4.86 2.81 -6.72
N THR A 67 3.74 3.37 -6.28
CA THR A 67 3.03 4.40 -7.03
C THR A 67 3.89 5.67 -7.18
N SER A 68 4.57 6.08 -6.12
CA SER A 68 5.50 7.22 -6.14
C SER A 68 6.69 6.96 -7.06
N ALA A 69 7.18 5.72 -7.12
CA ALA A 69 8.30 5.33 -7.97
C ALA A 69 7.94 5.31 -9.46
N VAL A 70 6.83 4.70 -9.82
CA VAL A 70 6.41 4.47 -11.21
C VAL A 70 5.71 5.70 -11.81
N GLY A 71 4.98 6.41 -10.98
CA GLY A 71 4.20 7.60 -11.35
C GLY A 71 2.99 7.27 -12.25
N GLY A 72 2.03 8.16 -12.26
CA GLY A 72 0.76 7.99 -12.98
C GLY A 72 -0.19 7.04 -12.26
N ILE A 73 -1.00 6.31 -13.03
CA ILE A 73 -1.93 5.31 -12.49
C ILE A 73 -1.30 3.94 -12.69
N ILE A 74 -1.26 3.14 -11.64
CA ILE A 74 -0.73 1.79 -11.69
C ILE A 74 -1.75 0.76 -11.20
N PHE A 75 -1.67 -0.43 -11.76
CA PHE A 75 -2.21 -1.64 -11.16
C PHE A 75 -1.06 -2.40 -10.52
N ALA A 76 -1.25 -2.87 -9.29
CA ALA A 76 -0.24 -3.66 -8.57
C ALA A 76 -0.87 -4.93 -7.99
N ASP A 77 -0.35 -6.10 -8.40
CA ASP A 77 -0.74 -7.40 -7.88
C ASP A 77 0.31 -7.88 -6.87
N PHE A 78 -0.11 -8.07 -5.63
CA PHE A 78 0.71 -8.53 -4.51
C PHE A 78 0.49 -10.01 -4.17
N ALA A 79 0.06 -10.83 -5.13
CA ALA A 79 -0.05 -12.28 -4.93
C ALA A 79 1.28 -12.91 -4.46
N ASP A 80 2.41 -12.40 -4.96
CA ASP A 80 3.73 -12.56 -4.36
C ASP A 80 4.25 -11.19 -3.85
N PRO A 81 4.23 -10.93 -2.54
CA PRO A 81 4.67 -9.65 -1.99
C PRO A 81 6.16 -9.31 -2.24
N ARG A 82 6.99 -10.32 -2.56
CA ARG A 82 8.42 -10.10 -2.84
C ARG A 82 8.67 -9.64 -4.27
N THR A 83 7.77 -10.04 -5.17
CA THR A 83 7.86 -9.74 -6.60
C THR A 83 6.50 -9.26 -7.12
N PRO A 84 6.01 -8.09 -6.65
CA PRO A 84 4.72 -7.58 -7.09
C PRO A 84 4.74 -7.34 -8.60
N LYS A 85 3.64 -7.71 -9.26
CA LYS A 85 3.46 -7.37 -10.66
C LYS A 85 2.90 -5.96 -10.74
N ILE A 86 3.56 -5.11 -11.51
CA ILE A 86 3.19 -3.70 -11.65
C ILE A 86 2.90 -3.44 -13.13
N GLU A 87 1.73 -2.89 -13.38
CA GLU A 87 1.31 -2.44 -14.71
C GLU A 87 0.96 -0.96 -14.65
N LYS A 88 1.62 -0.17 -15.50
CA LYS A 88 1.28 1.25 -15.65
C LYS A 88 0.11 1.38 -16.59
N LEU A 89 -0.97 1.93 -16.09
CA LEU A 89 -2.17 2.17 -16.88
C LEU A 89 -2.06 3.50 -17.62
N HIS A 90 -2.51 3.50 -18.87
CA HIS A 90 -2.62 4.73 -19.63
C HIS A 90 -3.81 5.53 -19.12
N ALA A 91 -3.58 6.78 -18.73
CA ALA A 91 -4.64 7.66 -18.23
C ALA A 91 -5.66 8.04 -19.34
N ASP A 92 -5.25 7.94 -20.60
CA ASP A 92 -6.09 8.27 -21.74
C ASP A 92 -7.31 7.35 -21.80
N GLY A 93 -8.49 7.91 -21.57
CA GLY A 93 -9.76 7.19 -21.59
C GLY A 93 -10.20 6.55 -20.27
N LEU A 94 -9.41 6.66 -19.18
CA LEU A 94 -9.84 6.22 -17.86
C LEU A 94 -10.96 7.08 -17.28
N LEU A 95 -10.94 8.38 -17.57
CA LEU A 95 -12.05 9.27 -17.24
C LEU A 95 -12.78 9.66 -18.52
N PRO A 96 -14.12 9.55 -18.55
CA PRO A 96 -14.92 10.10 -19.63
C PRO A 96 -14.66 11.58 -19.84
N GLU A 97 -14.86 12.06 -21.06
CA GLU A 97 -14.70 13.48 -21.39
C GLU A 97 -15.56 14.36 -20.46
N GLY A 98 -14.95 15.39 -19.90
CA GLY A 98 -15.60 16.32 -18.95
C GLY A 98 -15.65 15.84 -17.50
N MET A 99 -15.10 14.67 -17.17
CA MET A 99 -14.92 14.23 -15.80
C MET A 99 -13.54 14.59 -15.25
N PHE A 100 -13.49 14.85 -13.95
CA PHE A 100 -12.27 15.22 -13.23
C PHE A 100 -12.17 14.38 -11.96
N LEU A 101 -10.96 13.93 -11.63
CA LEU A 101 -10.65 13.37 -10.34
C LEU A 101 -10.43 14.50 -9.34
N CYS A 102 -11.28 14.57 -8.30
CA CYS A 102 -11.17 15.59 -7.27
C CYS A 102 -10.71 14.95 -5.95
N VAL A 103 -9.72 15.58 -5.32
CA VAL A 103 -9.31 15.23 -3.96
C VAL A 103 -9.76 16.34 -3.03
N THR A 104 -10.55 15.99 -2.00
CA THR A 104 -11.05 16.94 -1.02
C THR A 104 -10.32 16.74 0.30
N ASP A 105 -9.62 17.78 0.77
CA ASP A 105 -9.03 17.78 2.11
C ASP A 105 -10.13 17.93 3.17
N THR A 106 -10.36 16.89 3.94
CA THR A 106 -11.32 16.88 5.07
C THR A 106 -10.73 17.46 6.36
N ARG A 107 -9.47 17.91 6.32
CA ARG A 107 -8.69 18.40 7.47
C ARG A 107 -8.56 17.40 8.63
N GLY A 108 -8.81 16.12 8.35
CA GLY A 108 -8.55 15.01 9.27
C GLY A 108 -7.08 14.60 9.24
N SER A 109 -6.59 14.06 10.36
CA SER A 109 -5.23 13.47 10.42
C SER A 109 -5.34 11.97 10.62
N HIS A 110 -4.61 11.22 9.81
CA HIS A 110 -4.51 9.76 9.95
C HIS A 110 -3.42 9.31 10.95
N SER A 111 -2.67 10.26 11.53
CA SER A 111 -1.54 9.94 12.41
C SER A 111 -1.93 9.17 13.69
N GLU A 112 -3.17 9.34 14.15
CA GLU A 112 -3.69 8.65 15.34
C GLU A 112 -4.31 7.28 15.05
N LEU A 113 -4.44 6.91 13.76
CA LEU A 113 -5.11 5.68 13.32
C LEU A 113 -4.13 4.56 12.96
N THR A 114 -2.84 4.69 13.28
CA THR A 114 -1.80 3.71 12.92
C THR A 114 -2.14 2.29 13.40
N SER A 115 -2.69 2.15 14.62
CA SER A 115 -3.11 0.86 15.17
C SER A 115 -4.28 0.25 14.39
N GLU A 116 -5.23 1.06 13.93
CA GLU A 116 -6.36 0.60 13.14
C GLU A 116 -5.94 0.15 11.75
N PHE A 117 -4.99 0.85 11.13
CA PHE A 117 -4.40 0.41 9.85
C PHE A 117 -3.62 -0.90 10.00
N ALA A 118 -2.82 -1.05 11.06
CA ALA A 118 -2.13 -2.30 11.35
C ALA A 118 -3.11 -3.46 11.57
N ALA A 119 -4.23 -3.20 12.26
CA ALA A 119 -5.27 -4.18 12.52
C ALA A 119 -5.94 -4.70 11.23
N ILE A 120 -6.03 -3.88 10.16
CA ILE A 120 -6.61 -4.34 8.88
C ILE A 120 -5.87 -5.56 8.37
N ARG A 121 -4.56 -5.45 8.24
CA ARG A 121 -3.72 -6.52 7.75
C ARG A 121 -3.76 -7.75 8.65
N GLN A 122 -3.61 -7.55 9.96
CA GLN A 122 -3.62 -8.64 10.94
C GLN A 122 -4.93 -9.44 10.93
N GLU A 123 -6.06 -8.76 10.82
CA GLU A 123 -7.37 -9.41 10.78
C GLU A 123 -7.60 -10.17 9.48
N MET A 124 -7.12 -9.66 8.34
CA MET A 124 -7.16 -10.40 7.07
C MET A 124 -6.24 -11.63 7.09
N GLU A 125 -5.05 -11.53 7.67
CA GLU A 125 -4.13 -12.66 7.87
C GLU A 125 -4.73 -13.71 8.83
N GLN A 126 -5.46 -13.27 9.84
CA GLN A 126 -6.19 -14.15 10.78
C GLN A 126 -7.24 -15.01 10.06
N VAL A 127 -8.01 -14.41 9.17
CA VAL A 127 -8.98 -15.14 8.34
C VAL A 127 -8.26 -16.10 7.40
N ALA A 128 -7.19 -15.67 6.73
CA ALA A 128 -6.40 -16.52 5.84
C ALA A 128 -5.80 -17.74 6.57
N ALA A 129 -5.35 -17.55 7.82
CA ALA A 129 -4.79 -18.60 8.65
C ALA A 129 -5.80 -19.73 8.96
N CYS A 130 -7.11 -19.44 9.00
CA CYS A 130 -8.16 -20.46 9.16
C CYS A 130 -8.19 -21.44 7.97
N PHE A 131 -7.65 -21.06 6.82
CA PHE A 131 -7.51 -21.89 5.63
C PHE A 131 -6.07 -22.42 5.44
N GLY A 132 -5.20 -22.24 6.44
CA GLY A 132 -3.77 -22.61 6.34
C GLY A 132 -3.00 -21.78 5.31
N LYS A 133 -3.45 -20.56 5.03
CA LYS A 133 -2.83 -19.65 4.07
C LYS A 133 -2.21 -18.43 4.76
N PRO A 134 -1.07 -17.91 4.28
CA PRO A 134 -0.46 -16.70 4.84
C PRO A 134 -1.18 -15.42 4.40
N LEU A 135 -1.84 -15.43 3.24
CA LEU A 135 -2.49 -14.26 2.66
C LEU A 135 -3.91 -14.60 2.20
N LEU A 136 -4.82 -13.65 2.36
CA LEU A 136 -6.23 -13.81 1.98
C LEU A 136 -6.39 -14.05 0.47
N GLY A 137 -5.57 -13.44 -0.38
CA GLY A 137 -5.57 -13.67 -1.82
C GLY A 137 -5.18 -15.09 -2.27
N GLN A 138 -4.72 -15.94 -1.34
CA GLN A 138 -4.44 -17.35 -1.60
C GLN A 138 -5.59 -18.26 -1.14
N VAL A 139 -6.63 -17.69 -0.55
CA VAL A 139 -7.84 -18.41 -0.12
C VAL A 139 -8.79 -18.48 -1.30
N GLU A 140 -9.36 -19.64 -1.51
CA GLU A 140 -10.37 -19.87 -2.54
C GLU A 140 -11.68 -19.17 -2.12
N GLU A 141 -12.22 -18.31 -2.97
CA GLU A 141 -13.34 -17.45 -2.64
C GLU A 141 -14.60 -18.23 -2.20
N ASN A 142 -14.96 -19.31 -2.93
CA ASN A 142 -16.12 -20.12 -2.57
C ASN A 142 -15.94 -20.80 -1.20
N ALA A 143 -14.70 -21.24 -0.88
CA ALA A 143 -14.40 -21.82 0.42
C ALA A 143 -14.59 -20.80 1.55
N PHE A 144 -14.19 -19.53 1.30
CA PHE A 144 -14.41 -18.43 2.24
C PHE A 144 -15.91 -18.22 2.51
N TRP A 145 -16.72 -18.08 1.45
CA TRP A 145 -18.16 -17.86 1.59
C TRP A 145 -18.88 -18.99 2.35
N MET A 146 -18.50 -20.23 2.10
CA MET A 146 -19.06 -21.38 2.82
C MET A 146 -18.67 -21.44 4.29
N ALA A 147 -17.52 -20.89 4.67
CA ALA A 147 -16.99 -20.94 6.01
C ALA A 147 -17.45 -19.77 6.91
N LEU A 148 -18.20 -18.79 6.40
CA LEU A 148 -18.59 -17.57 7.12
C LEU A 148 -19.09 -17.78 8.55
N PRO A 149 -20.00 -18.76 8.84
CA PRO A 149 -20.47 -18.97 10.21
C PRO A 149 -19.37 -19.38 11.18
N VAL A 150 -18.42 -20.17 10.70
CA VAL A 150 -17.26 -20.64 11.49
C VAL A 150 -16.26 -19.52 11.68
N LEU A 151 -15.96 -18.77 10.63
CA LEU A 151 -15.03 -17.64 10.66
C LEU A 151 -15.47 -16.56 11.63
N ARG A 152 -16.78 -16.25 11.70
CA ARG A 152 -17.33 -15.30 12.68
C ARG A 152 -17.04 -15.73 14.12
N SER A 153 -17.14 -17.04 14.40
CA SER A 153 -16.87 -17.57 15.73
C SER A 153 -15.37 -17.58 16.06
N CYS A 154 -14.48 -17.78 15.06
CA CYS A 154 -13.04 -17.88 15.25
C CYS A 154 -12.32 -16.53 15.22
N CYS A 155 -12.68 -15.66 14.27
CA CYS A 155 -11.97 -14.40 13.99
C CYS A 155 -12.73 -13.17 14.44
N GLY A 156 -14.03 -13.29 14.72
CA GLY A 156 -14.92 -12.18 15.02
C GLY A 156 -15.45 -11.45 13.79
N ASP A 157 -16.52 -10.67 13.99
CA ASP A 157 -17.25 -10.02 12.90
C ASP A 157 -16.39 -9.00 12.14
N ARG A 158 -15.51 -8.25 12.82
CA ARG A 158 -14.69 -7.22 12.17
C ARG A 158 -13.70 -7.81 11.17
N ALA A 159 -13.00 -8.87 11.54
CA ALA A 159 -12.08 -9.56 10.64
C ALA A 159 -12.80 -10.15 9.42
N VAL A 160 -13.96 -10.74 9.65
CA VAL A 160 -14.79 -11.31 8.59
C VAL A 160 -15.31 -10.23 7.64
N LEU A 161 -15.77 -9.09 8.15
CA LEU A 161 -16.24 -7.97 7.32
C LEU A 161 -15.11 -7.41 6.44
N ARG A 162 -13.89 -7.34 6.95
CA ARG A 162 -12.72 -6.94 6.15
C ARG A 162 -12.39 -7.94 5.04
N ALA A 163 -12.52 -9.23 5.33
CA ALA A 163 -12.33 -10.27 4.34
C ALA A 163 -13.44 -10.27 3.28
N ILE A 164 -14.70 -10.02 3.67
CA ILE A 164 -15.81 -9.81 2.73
C ILE A 164 -15.49 -8.66 1.78
N HIS A 165 -15.09 -7.50 2.33
CA HIS A 165 -14.71 -6.34 1.52
C HIS A 165 -13.60 -6.68 0.51
N TYR A 166 -12.60 -7.45 0.93
CA TYR A 166 -11.52 -7.89 0.03
C TYR A 166 -12.02 -8.72 -1.16
N PHE A 167 -12.99 -9.61 -0.95
CA PHE A 167 -13.52 -10.46 -2.03
C PHE A 167 -14.57 -9.76 -2.91
N GLU A 168 -15.17 -8.66 -2.43
CA GLU A 168 -16.16 -7.88 -3.19
C GLU A 168 -15.54 -6.75 -4.03
N GLU A 169 -14.29 -6.33 -3.76
CA GLU A 169 -13.51 -5.35 -4.52
C GLU A 169 -12.79 -5.98 -5.72
#